data_9d9d74b3237ccfb2d5f33a53c22bdc6e
#
_entry.id   9d9d74b3237ccfb2d5f33a53c22bdc6e
#
_cell.length_a   1.000
_cell.length_b   1.000
_cell.length_c   1.000
_cell.angle_alpha   90.00
_cell.angle_beta   90.00
_cell.angle_gamma   90.00
#
_symmetry.space_group_name_H-M   'P 1'
#
loop_
_entity.id
_entity.type
_entity.pdbx_description
1 polymer ?
#
loop_
_entity_poly.entity_id
_entity_poly.type
_entity_poly.pdbx_seq_one_letter_code
_entity_poly.pdbx_strand_id
1 'polypeptide(L)'
;MASTLTHEQQERQAQRARQVRQGPAVRPNGEAPLEPRPGTHGQDAAHAVTNQAPPLAPYDASDDAALLEGLRREGAGWAEEDVRRLGTLAGSVQAQEWADQANRHEPELRTHDRYGNRIDEVDFHPAWHHLMRTAVAEGLAGAPWADERPGAHVARSAGGLVWGHTDAGHGCPTSMTYAAVPALRAQPELAAVYEPLLAARVYEPGLRVPAEKQGLLAGMGMTEKQGGSDVRTNTTTATPTAEPGVYTLRGHKWFTSAPMCDVFLVLAQAPGGLSCFLVPRVLPDGSRNTFRIQRLKDKLGNRSNASSEPEFDGTVAWLVGPEGRGVKTIIEMVNCTRLDCVMMSAALMRKTLVEASHHVRHRGAFGALLIDQPLMRNVLADLALESEAATTLTLRLAGAADRTVRAGGEGDEAAFRRIATAIGKFWVTKRGPAFTAEALECLGGNGYVEESGMPRHYREAPLLSIWEGSGNVNALDVLRALGREPGTAEALFAEIDLARGADARLDAAVTRLRADLGEASPAGARRLVELMALTLQASLLVRHAPSAVADAFCSTRLGGDWGHSFGTLPDSADVDAILERSLPG
;
A
#
# COMPACT_ATOMS: atom_id res chain seq x y z
N MET A 1 7.36 11.07 74.43
CA MET A 1 6.51 12.12 73.82
C MET A 1 6.33 11.80 72.34
N ALA A 2 5.23 11.17 72.00
CA ALA A 2 4.89 10.87 70.58
C ALA A 2 4.06 12.02 70.05
N SER A 3 4.62 12.72 69.06
CA SER A 3 3.94 13.83 68.39
C SER A 3 2.92 13.23 67.42
N THR A 4 1.64 13.40 67.69
CA THR A 4 0.53 13.08 66.81
C THR A 4 0.46 14.08 65.69
N LEU A 5 0.62 13.60 64.46
CA LEU A 5 0.44 14.41 63.23
C LEU A 5 -1.00 14.95 63.16
N THR A 6 -1.19 16.19 62.76
CA THR A 6 -2.51 16.80 62.54
C THR A 6 -3.24 16.14 61.37
N HIS A 7 -4.58 16.20 61.36
CA HIS A 7 -5.43 15.59 60.33
C HIS A 7 -5.03 16.00 58.92
N GLU A 8 -4.65 17.26 58.72
CA GLU A 8 -4.15 17.78 57.43
C GLU A 8 -2.80 17.16 56.99
N GLN A 9 -1.93 16.83 57.96
CA GLN A 9 -0.66 16.14 57.67
C GLN A 9 -0.87 14.69 57.29
N GLN A 10 -1.88 14.04 57.87
CA GLN A 10 -2.28 12.66 57.54
C GLN A 10 -2.93 12.60 56.14
N GLU A 11 -3.75 13.57 55.76
CA GLU A 11 -4.34 13.65 54.43
C GLU A 11 -3.28 13.91 53.35
N ARG A 12 -2.32 14.81 53.59
CA ARG A 12 -1.21 15.06 52.64
C ARG A 12 -0.30 13.84 52.51
N GLN A 13 -0.12 13.07 53.56
CA GLN A 13 0.66 11.84 53.51
C GLN A 13 -0.09 10.71 52.77
N ALA A 14 -1.41 10.62 52.93
CA ALA A 14 -2.28 9.70 52.21
C ALA A 14 -2.38 10.07 50.72
N GLN A 15 -2.40 11.36 50.38
CA GLN A 15 -2.37 11.84 48.98
C GLN A 15 -1.03 11.54 48.30
N ARG A 16 0.11 11.76 49.00
CA ARG A 16 1.42 11.35 48.49
C ARG A 16 1.55 9.82 48.35
N ALA A 17 1.01 9.04 49.27
CA ALA A 17 1.01 7.58 49.18
C ALA A 17 0.13 7.05 48.03
N ARG A 18 -0.93 7.76 47.66
CA ARG A 18 -1.76 7.46 46.45
C ARG A 18 -1.04 7.84 45.14
N GLN A 19 -0.29 8.94 45.10
CA GLN A 19 0.53 9.32 43.95
C GLN A 19 1.72 8.37 43.73
N VAL A 20 2.30 7.83 44.77
CA VAL A 20 3.41 6.84 44.67
C VAL A 20 2.92 5.45 44.24
N ARG A 21 1.61 5.12 44.41
CA ARG A 21 1.02 3.85 43.96
C ARG A 21 0.50 3.86 42.52
N GLN A 22 0.48 5.01 41.87
CA GLN A 22 0.22 5.16 40.42
C GLN A 22 1.51 5.54 39.70
N GLY A 23 2.53 4.70 39.82
CA GLY A 23 3.69 4.79 38.93
C GLY A 23 3.25 4.52 37.49
N PRO A 24 3.89 5.15 36.48
CA PRO A 24 3.54 4.95 35.09
C PRO A 24 3.60 3.45 34.77
N ALA A 25 2.60 2.97 34.04
CA ALA A 25 2.54 1.59 33.59
C ALA A 25 3.79 1.28 32.76
N VAL A 26 4.63 0.37 33.26
CA VAL A 26 5.82 -0.10 32.55
C VAL A 26 5.36 -1.03 31.43
N ARG A 27 5.77 -0.75 30.21
CA ARG A 27 5.55 -1.63 29.06
C ARG A 27 6.31 -2.95 29.24
N PRO A 28 5.91 -4.03 28.55
CA PRO A 28 6.58 -5.33 28.65
C PRO A 28 8.08 -5.30 28.32
N ASN A 29 8.58 -4.24 27.69
CA ASN A 29 9.99 -4.07 27.30
C ASN A 29 10.76 -3.09 28.20
N GLY A 30 10.23 -2.68 29.35
CA GLY A 30 10.95 -1.81 30.29
C GLY A 30 11.03 -0.33 29.93
N GLU A 31 10.43 0.11 28.82
CA GLU A 31 10.35 1.52 28.44
C GLU A 31 9.12 2.18 29.06
N ALA A 32 9.30 3.31 29.74
CA ALA A 32 8.20 4.10 30.25
C ALA A 32 7.34 4.63 29.09
N PRO A 33 6.00 4.77 29.24
CA PRO A 33 5.17 5.45 28.24
C PRO A 33 5.75 6.85 28.02
N LEU A 34 5.99 7.20 26.76
CA LEU A 34 6.21 8.60 26.39
C LEU A 34 4.88 9.31 26.62
N GLU A 35 4.73 9.97 27.76
CA GLU A 35 3.67 10.96 27.90
C GLU A 35 3.88 11.98 26.78
N PRO A 36 2.79 12.44 26.08
CA PRO A 36 2.90 13.62 25.25
C PRO A 36 3.47 14.69 26.17
N ARG A 37 4.67 15.18 25.89
CA ARG A 37 5.23 16.28 26.68
C ARG A 37 4.18 17.36 26.59
N PRO A 38 3.54 17.79 27.72
CA PRO A 38 2.75 19.00 27.69
C PRO A 38 3.69 20.02 27.07
N GLY A 39 3.28 20.66 25.98
CA GLY A 39 4.11 21.67 25.38
C GLY A 39 4.57 22.50 26.55
N THR A 40 5.86 22.52 26.80
CA THR A 40 6.44 23.46 27.75
C THR A 40 6.04 24.80 27.15
N HIS A 41 4.91 25.36 27.60
CA HIS A 41 4.62 26.76 27.42
C HIS A 41 5.74 27.45 28.16
N GLY A 42 6.89 27.55 27.47
CA GLY A 42 8.15 27.80 28.08
C GLY A 42 8.16 29.20 28.64
N GLN A 43 8.43 29.28 29.91
CA GLN A 43 8.88 30.50 30.52
C GLN A 43 10.16 31.06 29.84
N ASP A 44 10.76 30.28 28.92
CA ASP A 44 11.98 30.62 28.18
C ASP A 44 11.75 31.03 26.71
N ALA A 45 10.51 30.95 26.18
CA ALA A 45 10.24 31.39 24.82
C ALA A 45 10.00 32.91 24.78
N ALA A 46 10.69 33.60 23.86
CA ALA A 46 10.50 35.05 23.65
C ALA A 46 9.08 35.39 23.15
N HIS A 47 8.34 34.40 22.61
CA HIS A 47 7.01 34.57 22.06
C HIS A 47 6.08 33.40 22.44
N ALA A 48 4.80 33.70 22.69
CA ALA A 48 3.80 32.66 22.89
C ALA A 48 3.54 31.87 21.61
N VAL A 49 3.39 30.55 21.72
CA VAL A 49 2.96 29.71 20.60
C VAL A 49 1.45 29.92 20.39
N THR A 50 1.08 30.46 19.22
CA THR A 50 -0.30 30.74 18.86
C THR A 50 -0.61 30.25 17.46
N ASN A 51 -1.88 29.95 17.17
CA ASN A 51 -2.36 29.62 15.82
C ASN A 51 -1.63 28.41 15.17
N GLN A 52 -1.24 27.42 15.96
CA GLN A 52 -0.69 26.15 15.48
C GLN A 52 -1.74 25.06 15.63
N ALA A 53 -1.84 24.19 14.60
CA ALA A 53 -2.66 22.98 14.71
C ALA A 53 -2.08 22.04 15.77
N PRO A 54 -2.91 21.43 16.63
CA PRO A 54 -2.44 20.38 17.54
C PRO A 54 -2.00 19.15 16.74
N PRO A 55 -1.30 18.19 17.35
CA PRO A 55 -1.00 16.91 16.71
C PRO A 55 -2.30 16.22 16.24
N LEU A 56 -2.28 15.63 15.03
CA LEU A 56 -3.44 14.88 14.51
C LEU A 56 -3.73 13.63 15.37
N ALA A 57 -2.68 12.88 15.71
CA ALA A 57 -2.86 11.64 16.48
C ALA A 57 -3.23 11.92 17.96
N PRO A 58 -4.18 11.16 18.55
CA PRO A 58 -4.86 10.00 17.98
C PRO A 58 -6.05 10.37 17.06
N TYR A 59 -6.31 9.54 16.06
CA TYR A 59 -7.48 9.59 15.18
C TYR A 59 -7.90 8.18 14.75
N ASP A 60 -9.03 8.01 14.09
CA ASP A 60 -9.46 6.74 13.50
C ASP A 60 -9.21 6.74 11.98
N ALA A 61 -8.26 5.94 11.50
CA ALA A 61 -7.97 5.81 10.07
C ALA A 61 -9.09 5.09 9.29
N SER A 62 -10.03 4.44 9.97
CA SER A 62 -11.21 3.82 9.36
C SER A 62 -12.43 4.74 9.27
N ASP A 63 -12.33 5.98 9.76
CA ASP A 63 -13.37 6.99 9.59
C ASP A 63 -13.40 7.49 8.13
N ASP A 64 -13.89 6.62 7.26
CA ASP A 64 -14.01 6.80 5.82
C ASP A 64 -15.28 6.06 5.33
N ALA A 65 -16.29 6.83 4.96
CA ALA A 65 -17.57 6.28 4.52
C ALA A 65 -17.40 5.40 3.27
N ALA A 66 -16.58 5.81 2.29
CA ALA A 66 -16.34 5.06 1.06
C ALA A 66 -15.67 3.70 1.34
N LEU A 67 -14.75 3.66 2.31
CA LEU A 67 -14.11 2.42 2.77
C LEU A 67 -15.14 1.44 3.34
N LEU A 68 -15.94 1.87 4.30
CA LEU A 68 -16.85 0.98 5.03
C LEU A 68 -18.04 0.52 4.17
N GLU A 69 -18.58 1.42 3.35
CA GLU A 69 -19.62 1.09 2.36
C GLU A 69 -19.09 0.11 1.32
N GLY A 70 -17.88 0.33 0.81
CA GLY A 70 -17.20 -0.55 -0.12
C GLY A 70 -16.90 -1.93 0.46
N LEU A 71 -16.43 -1.99 1.72
CA LEU A 71 -16.20 -3.24 2.45
C LEU A 71 -17.46 -4.10 2.52
N ARG A 72 -18.60 -3.49 2.89
CA ARG A 72 -19.90 -4.20 2.95
C ARG A 72 -20.37 -4.62 1.56
N ARG A 73 -20.32 -3.71 0.58
CA ARG A 73 -20.77 -3.93 -0.80
C ARG A 73 -20.02 -5.10 -1.47
N GLU A 74 -18.72 -5.19 -1.25
CA GLU A 74 -17.89 -6.23 -1.86
C GLU A 74 -17.86 -7.55 -1.06
N GLY A 75 -18.75 -7.68 -0.06
CA GLY A 75 -18.99 -8.96 0.64
C GLY A 75 -18.11 -9.20 1.88
N ALA A 76 -17.39 -8.19 2.36
CA ALA A 76 -16.51 -8.31 3.53
C ALA A 76 -17.04 -7.57 4.77
N GLY A 77 -18.34 -7.28 4.86
CA GLY A 77 -18.94 -6.60 6.02
C GLY A 77 -18.68 -7.29 7.36
N TRP A 78 -18.41 -8.59 7.36
CA TRP A 78 -18.02 -9.36 8.54
C TRP A 78 -16.67 -8.90 9.15
N ALA A 79 -15.82 -8.22 8.39
CA ALA A 79 -14.52 -7.74 8.83
C ALA A 79 -14.54 -6.29 9.33
N GLU A 80 -15.71 -5.62 9.37
CA GLU A 80 -15.79 -4.20 9.71
C GLU A 80 -15.24 -3.87 11.10
N GLU A 81 -15.52 -4.72 12.10
CA GLU A 81 -15.00 -4.53 13.46
C GLU A 81 -13.47 -4.61 13.49
N ASP A 82 -12.88 -5.58 12.77
CA ASP A 82 -11.42 -5.71 12.68
C ASP A 82 -10.80 -4.53 11.94
N VAL A 83 -11.42 -4.04 10.86
CA VAL A 83 -10.95 -2.85 10.12
C VAL A 83 -11.01 -1.59 10.99
N ARG A 84 -12.08 -1.40 11.77
CA ARG A 84 -12.18 -0.28 12.72
C ARG A 84 -11.14 -0.36 13.83
N ARG A 85 -10.96 -1.52 14.43
CA ARG A 85 -9.93 -1.75 15.43
C ARG A 85 -8.53 -1.45 14.88
N LEU A 86 -8.25 -1.91 13.66
CA LEU A 86 -6.97 -1.63 12.99
C LEU A 86 -6.83 -0.15 12.63
N GLY A 87 -7.92 0.51 12.21
CA GLY A 87 -7.95 1.95 11.93
C GLY A 87 -7.65 2.81 13.16
N THR A 88 -8.23 2.47 14.31
CA THR A 88 -7.93 3.11 15.59
C THR A 88 -6.47 2.90 15.99
N LEU A 89 -5.92 1.69 15.80
CA LEU A 89 -4.50 1.43 16.05
C LEU A 89 -3.61 2.21 15.08
N ALA A 90 -3.93 2.24 13.80
CA ALA A 90 -3.17 2.97 12.78
C ALA A 90 -3.08 4.47 13.08
N GLY A 91 -4.18 5.08 13.54
CA GLY A 91 -4.22 6.49 13.94
C GLY A 91 -3.69 6.77 15.36
N SER A 92 -3.27 5.75 16.12
CA SER A 92 -2.74 5.95 17.47
C SER A 92 -1.38 6.67 17.45
N VAL A 93 -1.10 7.44 18.50
CA VAL A 93 0.23 8.08 18.70
C VAL A 93 1.36 7.06 18.56
N GLN A 94 1.18 5.87 19.13
CA GLN A 94 2.19 4.81 19.09
C GLN A 94 2.49 4.31 17.68
N ALA A 95 1.46 4.03 16.87
CA ALA A 95 1.67 3.52 15.50
C ALA A 95 2.28 4.60 14.59
N GLN A 96 1.88 5.86 14.77
CA GLN A 96 2.46 6.99 14.05
C GLN A 96 3.94 7.20 14.46
N GLU A 97 4.28 7.00 15.72
CA GLU A 97 5.66 7.03 16.20
C GLU A 97 6.50 5.88 15.61
N TRP A 98 5.95 4.65 15.55
CA TRP A 98 6.64 3.54 14.87
C TRP A 98 6.94 3.87 13.40
N ALA A 99 5.99 4.46 12.70
CA ALA A 99 6.16 4.87 11.32
C ALA A 99 7.28 5.92 11.17
N ASP A 100 7.31 6.92 12.04
CA ASP A 100 8.33 7.95 12.04
C ASP A 100 9.72 7.38 12.35
N GLN A 101 9.84 6.57 13.40
CA GLN A 101 11.09 5.92 13.80
C GLN A 101 11.64 4.99 12.71
N ALA A 102 10.78 4.18 12.09
CA ALA A 102 11.18 3.28 11.01
C ALA A 102 11.73 4.03 9.78
N ASN A 103 11.20 5.22 9.49
CA ASN A 103 11.66 6.05 8.37
C ASN A 103 12.91 6.87 8.70
N ARG A 104 13.09 7.33 9.95
CA ARG A 104 14.29 8.07 10.39
C ARG A 104 15.50 7.16 10.53
N HIS A 105 15.29 5.90 10.89
CA HIS A 105 16.33 4.90 11.05
C HIS A 105 16.24 3.89 9.91
N GLU A 106 16.83 4.25 8.78
CA GLU A 106 16.83 3.41 7.58
C GLU A 106 17.51 2.06 7.83
N PRO A 107 17.13 0.99 7.10
CA PRO A 107 17.76 -0.32 7.24
C PRO A 107 19.26 -0.30 6.95
N GLU A 108 20.04 -1.01 7.75
CA GLU A 108 21.49 -1.10 7.63
C GLU A 108 21.93 -2.49 7.15
N LEU A 109 22.78 -2.51 6.11
CA LEU A 109 23.33 -3.75 5.57
C LEU A 109 24.55 -4.20 6.36
N ARG A 110 24.52 -5.42 6.85
CA ARG A 110 25.68 -6.15 7.38
C ARG A 110 26.10 -7.25 6.42
N THR A 111 27.14 -7.01 5.65
CA THR A 111 27.67 -8.01 4.70
C THR A 111 28.48 -9.11 5.38
N HIS A 112 29.19 -8.78 6.47
CA HIS A 112 30.05 -9.70 7.21
C HIS A 112 29.84 -9.58 8.72
N ASP A 113 30.07 -10.67 9.43
CA ASP A 113 30.19 -10.67 10.88
C ASP A 113 31.57 -10.16 11.34
N ARG A 114 31.77 -10.06 12.67
CA ARG A 114 33.04 -9.60 13.26
C ARG A 114 34.25 -10.53 12.98
N TYR A 115 34.00 -11.74 12.50
CA TYR A 115 35.04 -12.73 12.21
C TYR A 115 35.38 -12.82 10.72
N GLY A 116 34.71 -12.02 9.87
CA GLY A 116 34.90 -12.01 8.44
C GLY A 116 34.03 -13.00 7.67
N ASN A 117 33.11 -13.71 8.32
CA ASN A 117 32.15 -14.57 7.63
C ASN A 117 31.09 -13.73 6.95
N ARG A 118 30.78 -14.04 5.70
CA ARG A 118 29.73 -13.36 4.95
C ARG A 118 28.36 -13.79 5.44
N ILE A 119 27.51 -12.80 5.85
CA ILE A 119 26.17 -13.04 6.40
C ILE A 119 25.05 -12.44 5.55
N ASP A 120 25.29 -11.34 4.85
CA ASP A 120 24.32 -10.65 3.99
C ASP A 120 22.96 -10.43 4.71
N GLU A 121 23.00 -9.86 5.90
CA GLU A 121 21.83 -9.55 6.72
C GLU A 121 21.55 -8.04 6.71
N VAL A 122 20.29 -7.69 7.01
CA VAL A 122 19.86 -6.31 7.11
C VAL A 122 19.23 -6.10 8.49
N ASP A 123 19.72 -5.13 9.22
CA ASP A 123 19.17 -4.71 10.49
C ASP A 123 18.11 -3.63 10.27
N PHE A 124 17.00 -3.79 10.98
CA PHE A 124 15.89 -2.83 10.99
C PHE A 124 15.68 -2.29 12.39
N HIS A 125 15.23 -1.03 12.48
CA HIS A 125 14.82 -0.47 13.75
C HIS A 125 13.67 -1.27 14.38
N PRO A 126 13.59 -1.44 15.72
CA PRO A 126 12.50 -2.17 16.38
C PRO A 126 11.10 -1.72 15.98
N ALA A 127 10.90 -0.43 15.73
CA ALA A 127 9.64 0.13 15.26
C ALA A 127 9.15 -0.52 13.94
N TRP A 128 10.07 -0.80 13.00
CA TRP A 128 9.73 -1.50 11.77
C TRP A 128 9.22 -2.93 12.04
N HIS A 129 9.82 -3.63 12.99
CA HIS A 129 9.35 -4.95 13.39
C HIS A 129 7.96 -4.92 14.07
N HIS A 130 7.59 -3.83 14.77
CA HIS A 130 6.24 -3.65 15.28
C HIS A 130 5.23 -3.47 14.14
N LEU A 131 5.54 -2.66 13.14
CA LEU A 131 4.71 -2.47 11.95
C LEU A 131 4.49 -3.79 11.20
N MET A 132 5.55 -4.56 10.96
CA MET A 132 5.48 -5.86 10.29
C MET A 132 4.67 -6.88 11.08
N ARG A 133 4.89 -6.96 12.40
CA ARG A 133 4.15 -7.90 13.27
C ARG A 133 2.66 -7.62 13.24
N THR A 134 2.28 -6.36 13.32
CA THR A 134 0.88 -5.96 13.21
C THR A 134 0.32 -6.31 11.84
N ALA A 135 0.98 -5.93 10.75
CA ALA A 135 0.51 -6.23 9.40
C ALA A 135 0.27 -7.73 9.16
N VAL A 136 1.20 -8.58 9.59
CA VAL A 136 1.09 -10.04 9.42
C VAL A 136 -0.01 -10.61 10.33
N ALA A 137 -0.07 -10.21 11.60
CA ALA A 137 -1.08 -10.67 12.56
C ALA A 137 -2.50 -10.29 12.13
N GLU A 138 -2.68 -9.09 11.56
CA GLU A 138 -3.96 -8.61 11.03
C GLU A 138 -4.29 -9.19 9.63
N GLY A 139 -3.46 -10.09 9.11
CA GLY A 139 -3.72 -10.82 7.87
C GLY A 139 -3.46 -10.03 6.60
N LEU A 140 -2.66 -8.98 6.64
CA LEU A 140 -2.36 -8.16 5.46
C LEU A 140 -1.34 -8.80 4.50
N ALA A 141 -0.65 -9.87 4.94
CA ALA A 141 0.19 -10.73 4.10
C ALA A 141 -0.63 -11.86 3.46
N GLY A 142 -0.13 -13.08 3.44
CA GLY A 142 -0.73 -14.21 2.72
C GLY A 142 -2.01 -14.81 3.32
N ALA A 143 -2.45 -14.40 4.51
CA ALA A 143 -3.57 -15.01 5.22
C ALA A 143 -4.90 -15.15 4.40
N PRO A 144 -5.28 -14.23 3.50
CA PRO A 144 -6.51 -14.38 2.71
C PRO A 144 -6.54 -15.62 1.81
N TRP A 145 -5.38 -16.18 1.45
CA TRP A 145 -5.31 -17.40 0.64
C TRP A 145 -5.73 -18.66 1.38
N ALA A 146 -5.67 -18.64 2.71
CA ALA A 146 -6.15 -19.71 3.59
C ALA A 146 -7.54 -19.42 4.18
N ASP A 147 -8.14 -18.26 3.91
CA ASP A 147 -9.45 -17.88 4.43
C ASP A 147 -10.54 -18.19 3.39
N GLU A 148 -11.39 -19.14 3.71
CA GLU A 148 -12.48 -19.57 2.81
C GLU A 148 -13.70 -18.62 2.81
N ARG A 149 -13.73 -17.62 3.69
CA ARG A 149 -14.87 -16.67 3.74
C ARG A 149 -14.93 -15.80 2.50
N PRO A 150 -16.11 -15.58 1.89
CA PRO A 150 -16.30 -14.59 0.84
C PRO A 150 -15.85 -13.21 1.31
N GLY A 151 -15.11 -12.49 0.45
CA GLY A 151 -14.59 -11.17 0.77
C GLY A 151 -13.27 -11.16 1.56
N ALA A 152 -12.58 -12.31 1.74
CA ALA A 152 -11.31 -12.34 2.46
C ALA A 152 -10.24 -11.42 1.83
N HIS A 153 -10.15 -11.38 0.51
CA HIS A 153 -9.24 -10.48 -0.21
C HIS A 153 -9.69 -9.02 -0.14
N VAL A 154 -10.99 -8.76 -0.02
CA VAL A 154 -11.55 -7.41 0.22
C VAL A 154 -11.19 -6.94 1.64
N ALA A 155 -11.39 -7.79 2.65
CA ALA A 155 -11.02 -7.48 4.04
C ALA A 155 -9.54 -7.14 4.18
N ARG A 156 -8.64 -7.91 3.50
CA ARG A 156 -7.21 -7.59 3.42
C ARG A 156 -6.97 -6.20 2.82
N SER A 157 -7.63 -5.89 1.71
CA SER A 157 -7.43 -4.60 1.03
C SER A 157 -7.94 -3.44 1.88
N ALA A 158 -9.07 -3.59 2.56
CA ALA A 158 -9.58 -2.61 3.51
C ALA A 158 -8.62 -2.42 4.70
N GLY A 159 -8.10 -3.52 5.26
CA GLY A 159 -7.04 -3.46 6.28
C GLY A 159 -5.78 -2.77 5.77
N GLY A 160 -5.38 -3.01 4.51
CA GLY A 160 -4.27 -2.33 3.85
C GLY A 160 -4.49 -0.83 3.66
N LEU A 161 -5.72 -0.41 3.34
CA LEU A 161 -6.09 1.00 3.26
C LEU A 161 -5.90 1.72 4.60
N VAL A 162 -6.38 1.16 5.71
CA VAL A 162 -6.23 1.81 7.02
C VAL A 162 -4.82 1.69 7.60
N TRP A 163 -4.15 0.54 7.46
CA TRP A 163 -2.79 0.36 7.97
C TRP A 163 -1.75 1.14 7.16
N GLY A 164 -2.04 1.41 5.88
CA GLY A 164 -1.25 2.29 5.02
C GLY A 164 -1.15 3.75 5.51
N HIS A 165 -1.96 4.15 6.48
CA HIS A 165 -1.83 5.44 7.18
C HIS A 165 -0.59 5.52 8.10
N THR A 166 0.11 4.42 8.33
CA THR A 166 1.34 4.40 9.15
C THR A 166 2.59 4.60 8.30
N ASP A 167 3.05 3.56 7.62
CA ASP A 167 4.29 3.53 6.86
C ASP A 167 4.13 2.71 5.58
N ALA A 168 4.70 3.19 4.48
CA ALA A 168 4.61 2.51 3.19
C ALA A 168 5.65 1.39 3.03
N GLY A 169 6.80 1.47 3.73
CA GLY A 169 7.92 0.57 3.49
C GLY A 169 7.65 -0.88 3.87
N HIS A 170 7.04 -1.11 5.04
CA HIS A 170 6.67 -2.47 5.48
C HIS A 170 5.53 -3.07 4.63
N GLY A 171 4.78 -2.26 3.89
CA GLY A 171 3.77 -2.71 2.93
C GLY A 171 4.37 -3.51 1.78
N CYS A 172 5.64 -3.28 1.41
CA CYS A 172 6.28 -4.00 0.33
C CYS A 172 6.46 -5.51 0.60
N PRO A 173 7.11 -5.97 1.69
CA PRO A 173 7.20 -7.40 1.99
C PRO A 173 5.86 -8.05 2.28
N THR A 174 4.89 -7.35 2.86
CA THR A 174 3.52 -7.88 3.04
C THR A 174 2.82 -8.10 1.70
N SER A 175 2.94 -7.16 0.77
CA SER A 175 2.41 -7.27 -0.60
C SER A 175 3.06 -8.42 -1.37
N MET A 176 4.39 -8.53 -1.38
CA MET A 176 5.10 -9.60 -2.07
C MET A 176 4.76 -10.97 -1.49
N THR A 177 4.62 -11.10 -0.17
CA THR A 177 4.23 -12.34 0.50
C THR A 177 2.82 -12.79 0.08
N TYR A 178 1.86 -11.86 0.06
CA TYR A 178 0.53 -12.12 -0.47
C TYR A 178 0.57 -12.56 -1.94
N ALA A 179 1.32 -11.84 -2.76
CA ALA A 179 1.36 -12.01 -4.19
C ALA A 179 2.12 -13.27 -4.65
N ALA A 180 3.03 -13.81 -3.83
CA ALA A 180 3.82 -15.00 -4.17
C ALA A 180 2.96 -16.28 -4.24
N VAL A 181 1.89 -16.37 -3.44
CA VAL A 181 1.08 -17.58 -3.32
C VAL A 181 0.51 -18.07 -4.67
N PRO A 182 -0.22 -17.26 -5.46
CA PRO A 182 -0.77 -17.74 -6.72
C PRO A 182 0.29 -18.15 -7.75
N ALA A 183 1.47 -17.53 -7.72
CA ALA A 183 2.57 -17.93 -8.59
C ALA A 183 3.18 -19.28 -8.14
N LEU A 184 3.29 -19.53 -6.83
CA LEU A 184 3.78 -20.81 -6.28
C LEU A 184 2.86 -21.98 -6.60
N ARG A 185 1.56 -21.76 -6.69
CA ARG A 185 0.58 -22.79 -7.06
C ARG A 185 0.81 -23.42 -8.45
N ALA A 186 1.65 -22.77 -9.30
CA ALA A 186 2.10 -23.35 -10.55
C ALA A 186 3.06 -24.56 -10.35
N GLN A 187 3.57 -24.77 -9.12
CA GLN A 187 4.38 -25.91 -8.71
C GLN A 187 3.81 -26.49 -7.40
N PRO A 188 2.86 -27.46 -7.48
CA PRO A 188 2.08 -27.93 -6.33
C PRO A 188 2.92 -28.47 -5.17
N GLU A 189 4.06 -29.11 -5.44
CA GLU A 189 4.94 -29.65 -4.41
C GLU A 189 5.58 -28.54 -3.57
N LEU A 190 5.99 -27.45 -4.20
CA LEU A 190 6.51 -26.27 -3.50
C LEU A 190 5.38 -25.50 -2.79
N ALA A 191 4.22 -25.36 -3.44
CA ALA A 191 3.08 -24.71 -2.82
C ALA A 191 2.64 -25.41 -1.54
N ALA A 192 2.59 -26.75 -1.53
CA ALA A 192 2.24 -27.53 -0.34
C ALA A 192 3.15 -27.28 0.87
N VAL A 193 4.41 -26.94 0.65
CA VAL A 193 5.37 -26.61 1.71
C VAL A 193 5.31 -25.15 2.14
N TYR A 194 5.30 -24.24 1.18
CA TYR A 194 5.50 -22.81 1.44
C TYR A 194 4.22 -22.02 1.65
N GLU A 195 3.12 -22.36 0.96
CA GLU A 195 1.86 -21.59 1.05
C GLU A 195 1.29 -21.53 2.48
N PRO A 196 1.21 -22.63 3.27
CA PRO A 196 0.70 -22.56 4.64
C PRO A 196 1.52 -21.61 5.53
N LEU A 197 2.83 -21.53 5.32
CA LEU A 197 3.74 -20.68 6.08
C LEU A 197 3.66 -19.22 5.63
N LEU A 198 3.46 -18.95 4.33
CA LEU A 198 3.22 -17.61 3.80
C LEU A 198 1.85 -17.06 4.17
N ALA A 199 0.85 -17.96 4.33
CA ALA A 199 -0.50 -17.61 4.79
C ALA A 199 -0.62 -17.48 6.31
N ALA A 200 0.41 -17.81 7.07
CA ALA A 200 0.39 -17.72 8.52
C ALA A 200 0.29 -16.26 9.01
N ARG A 201 -0.37 -16.07 10.14
CA ARG A 201 -0.48 -14.76 10.83
C ARG A 201 0.64 -14.56 11.86
N VAL A 202 1.77 -15.18 11.64
CA VAL A 202 2.94 -15.13 12.52
C VAL A 202 4.11 -14.45 11.80
N TYR A 203 4.58 -13.35 12.36
CA TYR A 203 5.79 -12.69 11.91
C TYR A 203 6.98 -13.18 12.71
N GLU A 204 7.88 -13.88 12.04
CA GLU A 204 9.06 -14.47 12.65
C GLU A 204 10.33 -14.00 11.92
N PRO A 205 11.00 -12.93 12.42
CA PRO A 205 12.20 -12.38 11.80
C PRO A 205 13.41 -13.32 11.94
N GLY A 206 14.43 -13.03 11.14
CA GLY A 206 15.67 -13.78 11.11
C GLY A 206 15.67 -14.93 10.09
N LEU A 207 16.86 -15.20 9.56
CA LEU A 207 17.07 -16.19 8.50
C LEU A 207 17.35 -17.56 9.12
N ARG A 208 16.39 -18.47 8.99
CA ARG A 208 16.47 -19.89 9.42
C ARG A 208 15.91 -20.79 8.34
N VAL A 209 16.04 -22.08 8.51
CA VAL A 209 15.42 -23.06 7.63
C VAL A 209 13.92 -22.79 7.53
N PRO A 210 13.36 -22.55 6.34
CA PRO A 210 11.96 -22.17 6.19
C PRO A 210 10.99 -23.16 6.86
N ALA A 211 11.24 -24.46 6.76
CA ALA A 211 10.38 -25.48 7.35
C ALA A 211 10.37 -25.49 8.91
N GLU A 212 11.31 -24.82 9.56
CA GLU A 212 11.40 -24.70 11.01
C GLU A 212 10.71 -23.43 11.55
N LYS A 213 10.19 -22.56 10.67
CA LYS A 213 9.51 -21.32 11.03
C LYS A 213 7.99 -21.50 11.06
N GLN A 214 7.32 -20.68 11.85
CA GLN A 214 5.86 -20.64 11.95
C GLN A 214 5.22 -19.71 10.90
N GLY A 215 6.00 -18.83 10.33
CA GLY A 215 5.55 -17.90 9.28
C GLY A 215 6.72 -17.42 8.45
N LEU A 216 6.49 -17.21 7.16
CA LEU A 216 7.49 -16.80 6.19
C LEU A 216 7.11 -15.50 5.49
N LEU A 217 8.13 -14.80 5.00
CA LEU A 217 7.99 -13.70 4.06
C LEU A 217 8.58 -14.09 2.71
N ALA A 218 7.91 -13.66 1.64
CA ALA A 218 8.40 -13.81 0.28
C ALA A 218 8.77 -12.46 -0.35
N GLY A 219 9.78 -12.49 -1.21
CA GLY A 219 10.18 -11.40 -2.07
C GLY A 219 10.18 -11.80 -3.54
N MET A 220 10.59 -10.87 -4.42
CA MET A 220 10.81 -11.16 -5.84
C MET A 220 12.03 -10.44 -6.39
N GLY A 221 12.66 -11.05 -7.43
CA GLY A 221 13.79 -10.51 -8.14
C GLY A 221 13.64 -10.68 -9.66
N MET A 222 13.17 -9.63 -10.35
CA MET A 222 12.97 -9.64 -11.79
C MET A 222 13.94 -8.73 -12.53
N THR A 223 14.04 -7.48 -12.08
CA THR A 223 14.83 -6.42 -12.72
C THR A 223 16.33 -6.68 -12.60
N GLU A 224 17.04 -6.51 -13.70
CA GLU A 224 18.52 -6.51 -13.76
C GLU A 224 19.05 -5.13 -14.15
N LYS A 225 20.38 -4.96 -14.19
CA LYS A 225 21.03 -3.65 -14.48
C LYS A 225 20.58 -3.03 -15.81
N GLN A 226 20.32 -3.86 -16.84
CA GLN A 226 19.88 -3.41 -18.16
C GLN A 226 18.41 -2.99 -18.22
N GLY A 227 17.58 -3.33 -17.23
CA GLY A 227 16.19 -2.89 -17.15
C GLY A 227 15.23 -3.91 -16.53
N GLY A 228 14.01 -3.46 -16.25
CA GLY A 228 12.93 -4.26 -15.67
C GLY A 228 11.67 -4.34 -16.53
N SER A 229 11.48 -3.43 -17.48
CA SER A 229 10.30 -3.43 -18.36
C SER A 229 10.36 -4.53 -19.42
N ASP A 230 11.54 -4.89 -19.89
CA ASP A 230 11.79 -6.02 -20.80
C ASP A 230 12.63 -7.10 -20.11
N VAL A 231 11.98 -7.88 -19.25
CA VAL A 231 12.64 -8.96 -18.49
C VAL A 231 13.14 -10.12 -19.37
N ARG A 232 12.75 -10.17 -20.66
CA ARG A 232 13.23 -11.20 -21.59
C ARG A 232 14.71 -11.04 -21.90
N THR A 233 15.23 -9.83 -21.71
CA THR A 233 16.66 -9.51 -21.88
C THR A 233 17.50 -9.84 -20.64
N ASN A 234 16.93 -10.44 -19.61
CA ASN A 234 17.66 -10.86 -18.43
C ASN A 234 18.82 -11.79 -18.77
N THR A 235 19.93 -11.58 -18.09
CA THR A 235 21.21 -12.29 -18.30
C THR A 235 21.55 -13.29 -17.19
N THR A 236 20.85 -13.23 -16.05
CA THR A 236 20.98 -14.25 -15.00
C THR A 236 20.65 -15.61 -15.58
N THR A 237 21.55 -16.58 -15.42
CA THR A 237 21.41 -17.94 -15.93
C THR A 237 21.02 -18.92 -14.84
N ALA A 238 20.31 -19.97 -15.22
CA ALA A 238 19.97 -21.12 -14.37
C ALA A 238 20.49 -22.40 -15.04
N THR A 239 21.37 -23.10 -14.36
CA THR A 239 21.94 -24.37 -14.82
C THR A 239 21.30 -25.52 -14.03
N PRO A 240 20.71 -26.53 -14.70
CA PRO A 240 20.13 -27.68 -14.01
C PRO A 240 21.20 -28.46 -13.25
N THR A 241 20.83 -29.02 -12.10
CA THR A 241 21.68 -29.94 -11.31
C THR A 241 21.37 -31.41 -11.66
N ALA A 242 21.98 -32.36 -10.96
CA ALA A 242 21.63 -33.76 -11.07
C ALA A 242 20.24 -34.08 -10.47
N GLU A 243 19.73 -33.23 -9.59
CA GLU A 243 18.42 -33.38 -8.97
C GLU A 243 17.33 -32.68 -9.85
N PRO A 244 16.30 -33.43 -10.27
CA PRO A 244 15.24 -32.89 -11.10
C PRO A 244 14.54 -31.70 -10.44
N GLY A 245 14.33 -30.60 -11.20
CA GLY A 245 13.68 -29.38 -10.71
C GLY A 245 14.59 -28.44 -9.91
N VAL A 246 15.82 -28.85 -9.60
CA VAL A 246 16.83 -28.06 -8.87
C VAL A 246 17.85 -27.47 -9.83
N TYR A 247 18.14 -26.19 -9.67
CA TYR A 247 19.06 -25.42 -10.51
C TYR A 247 20.05 -24.64 -9.66
N THR A 248 21.14 -24.23 -10.27
CA THR A 248 22.07 -23.23 -9.71
C THR A 248 22.00 -21.97 -10.54
N LEU A 249 21.80 -20.82 -9.87
CA LEU A 249 21.76 -19.51 -10.52
C LEU A 249 23.12 -18.84 -10.50
N ARG A 250 23.44 -18.12 -11.60
CA ARG A 250 24.57 -17.21 -11.73
C ARG A 250 24.13 -15.92 -12.40
N GLY A 251 24.38 -14.78 -11.75
CA GLY A 251 24.01 -13.46 -12.26
C GLY A 251 23.69 -12.47 -11.14
N HIS A 252 22.75 -11.56 -11.39
CA HIS A 252 22.42 -10.48 -10.45
C HIS A 252 20.98 -10.03 -10.58
N LYS A 253 20.49 -9.32 -9.55
CA LYS A 253 19.29 -8.48 -9.63
C LYS A 253 19.60 -7.04 -9.19
N TRP A 254 18.79 -6.08 -9.66
CA TRP A 254 19.10 -4.67 -9.49
C TRP A 254 18.18 -3.96 -8.52
N PHE A 255 16.95 -4.46 -8.34
CA PHE A 255 15.98 -4.04 -7.34
C PHE A 255 15.35 -5.28 -6.72
N THR A 256 15.90 -5.75 -5.61
CA THR A 256 15.32 -6.82 -4.81
C THR A 256 14.99 -6.26 -3.45
N SER A 257 13.72 -5.95 -3.27
CA SER A 257 13.21 -5.38 -2.03
C SER A 257 13.12 -6.44 -0.93
N ALA A 258 13.24 -5.97 0.32
CA ALA A 258 13.09 -6.79 1.51
C ALA A 258 14.01 -8.04 1.53
N PRO A 259 15.34 -7.85 1.42
CA PRO A 259 16.29 -8.98 1.32
C PRO A 259 16.32 -9.88 2.56
N MET A 260 15.65 -9.49 3.64
CA MET A 260 15.42 -10.29 4.84
C MET A 260 14.27 -11.30 4.68
N CYS A 261 13.51 -11.29 3.57
CA CYS A 261 12.52 -12.32 3.29
C CYS A 261 13.17 -13.70 3.20
N ASP A 262 12.40 -14.73 3.55
CA ASP A 262 12.89 -16.11 3.64
C ASP A 262 13.11 -16.73 2.27
N VAL A 263 12.22 -16.39 1.32
CA VAL A 263 12.22 -16.94 -0.04
C VAL A 263 11.97 -15.83 -1.08
N PHE A 264 12.45 -16.07 -2.31
CA PHE A 264 12.26 -15.14 -3.42
C PHE A 264 11.80 -15.86 -4.68
N LEU A 265 10.88 -15.27 -5.43
CA LEU A 265 10.61 -15.66 -6.81
C LEU A 265 11.53 -14.87 -7.75
N VAL A 266 12.36 -15.57 -8.50
CA VAL A 266 13.42 -14.98 -9.34
C VAL A 266 13.28 -15.45 -10.78
N LEU A 267 13.44 -14.55 -11.75
CA LEU A 267 13.53 -14.90 -13.16
C LEU A 267 14.99 -15.14 -13.57
N ALA A 268 15.26 -16.26 -14.26
CA ALA A 268 16.56 -16.57 -14.84
C ALA A 268 16.42 -17.36 -16.14
N GLN A 269 17.45 -17.29 -17.01
CA GLN A 269 17.52 -18.02 -18.27
C GLN A 269 17.95 -19.47 -18.00
N ALA A 270 17.02 -20.40 -18.16
CA ALA A 270 17.27 -21.85 -18.18
C ALA A 270 17.48 -22.33 -19.62
N PRO A 271 17.90 -23.59 -19.85
CA PRO A 271 18.05 -24.15 -21.22
C PRO A 271 16.78 -23.99 -22.08
N GLY A 272 15.59 -24.16 -21.51
CA GLY A 272 14.31 -23.96 -22.20
C GLY A 272 13.83 -22.50 -22.30
N GLY A 273 14.60 -21.54 -21.79
CA GLY A 273 14.30 -20.11 -21.83
C GLY A 273 14.05 -19.49 -20.45
N LEU A 274 13.54 -18.25 -20.45
CA LEU A 274 13.30 -17.49 -19.21
C LEU A 274 12.27 -18.19 -18.31
N SER A 275 12.69 -18.59 -17.13
CA SER A 275 11.96 -19.43 -16.17
C SER A 275 11.85 -18.75 -14.81
N CYS A 276 10.88 -19.17 -14.00
CA CYS A 276 10.69 -18.70 -12.64
C CYS A 276 11.27 -19.70 -11.64
N PHE A 277 11.94 -19.20 -10.63
CA PHE A 277 12.61 -20.02 -9.61
C PHE A 277 12.28 -19.54 -8.21
N LEU A 278 12.06 -20.46 -7.29
CA LEU A 278 12.05 -20.23 -5.86
C LEU A 278 13.47 -20.29 -5.31
N VAL A 279 13.92 -19.20 -4.68
CA VAL A 279 15.26 -19.07 -4.09
C VAL A 279 15.11 -18.83 -2.59
N PRO A 280 15.36 -19.82 -1.72
CA PRO A 280 15.40 -19.61 -0.28
C PRO A 280 16.73 -18.96 0.13
N ARG A 281 16.71 -18.19 1.24
CA ARG A 281 17.90 -17.62 1.85
C ARG A 281 18.70 -18.63 2.68
N VAL A 282 18.01 -19.63 3.21
CA VAL A 282 18.60 -20.74 3.97
C VAL A 282 18.13 -22.04 3.34
N LEU A 283 19.06 -22.94 3.08
CA LEU A 283 18.78 -24.25 2.48
C LEU A 283 18.23 -25.24 3.53
N PRO A 284 17.60 -26.34 3.11
CA PRO A 284 17.04 -27.34 4.02
C PRO A 284 18.07 -27.97 4.98
N ASP A 285 19.34 -27.98 4.62
CA ASP A 285 20.45 -28.48 5.47
C ASP A 285 20.94 -27.44 6.50
N GLY A 286 20.31 -26.27 6.56
CA GLY A 286 20.67 -25.17 7.45
C GLY A 286 21.79 -24.26 6.92
N SER A 287 22.40 -24.58 5.79
CA SER A 287 23.43 -23.72 5.20
C SER A 287 22.82 -22.45 4.57
N ARG A 288 23.58 -21.35 4.57
CA ARG A 288 23.20 -20.11 3.88
C ARG A 288 23.30 -20.31 2.38
N ASN A 289 22.22 -20.03 1.66
CA ASN A 289 22.25 -19.98 0.21
C ASN A 289 23.05 -18.76 -0.26
N THR A 290 23.71 -18.85 -1.40
CA THR A 290 24.48 -17.75 -1.97
C THR A 290 23.54 -16.64 -2.46
N PHE A 291 23.46 -15.56 -1.69
CA PHE A 291 22.65 -14.37 -2.00
C PHE A 291 23.45 -13.15 -1.55
N ARG A 292 24.43 -12.72 -2.38
CA ARG A 292 25.43 -11.74 -2.00
C ARG A 292 24.91 -10.32 -2.22
N ILE A 293 24.50 -9.66 -1.16
CA ILE A 293 24.01 -8.28 -1.22
C ILE A 293 25.21 -7.33 -1.38
N GLN A 294 25.24 -6.57 -2.48
CA GLN A 294 26.31 -5.63 -2.77
C GLN A 294 26.10 -4.29 -2.06
N ARG A 295 24.87 -3.79 -2.05
CA ARG A 295 24.47 -2.59 -1.34
C ARG A 295 22.95 -2.50 -1.20
N LEU A 296 22.47 -1.57 -0.36
CA LEU A 296 21.11 -1.07 -0.38
C LEU A 296 21.02 0.20 -1.22
N LYS A 297 19.87 0.43 -1.82
CA LYS A 297 19.59 1.64 -2.60
C LYS A 297 19.32 2.82 -1.67
N ASP A 298 19.97 3.96 -1.91
CA ASP A 298 19.54 5.26 -1.40
C ASP A 298 18.37 5.76 -2.27
N LYS A 299 17.20 5.97 -1.67
CA LYS A 299 15.94 6.19 -2.39
C LYS A 299 15.28 7.49 -1.99
N LEU A 300 14.46 8.06 -2.88
CA LEU A 300 13.64 9.24 -2.63
C LEU A 300 12.67 9.01 -1.45
N GLY A 301 11.94 7.90 -1.49
CA GLY A 301 10.98 7.44 -0.49
C GLY A 301 11.10 5.93 -0.26
N ASN A 302 10.14 5.34 0.45
CA ASN A 302 10.17 3.93 0.85
C ASN A 302 11.45 3.59 1.63
N ARG A 303 11.90 4.53 2.46
CA ARG A 303 13.22 4.46 3.11
C ARG A 303 13.27 3.42 4.21
N SER A 304 12.18 3.18 4.90
CA SER A 304 12.04 2.11 5.90
C SER A 304 12.15 0.70 5.30
N ASN A 305 11.99 0.55 3.97
CA ASN A 305 12.19 -0.72 3.27
C ASN A 305 13.58 -0.80 2.66
N ALA A 306 14.30 -1.90 2.91
CA ALA A 306 15.55 -2.20 2.23
C ALA A 306 15.29 -2.63 0.78
N SER A 307 16.00 -2.02 -0.18
CA SER A 307 16.01 -2.44 -1.58
C SER A 307 17.43 -2.75 -1.99
N SER A 308 17.72 -4.02 -2.31
CA SER A 308 19.07 -4.55 -2.46
C SER A 308 19.46 -4.85 -3.90
N GLU A 309 20.77 -4.96 -4.11
CA GLU A 309 21.41 -5.46 -5.33
C GLU A 309 22.09 -6.80 -5.03
N PRO A 310 21.37 -7.94 -5.12
CA PRO A 310 22.00 -9.23 -4.88
C PRO A 310 22.70 -9.76 -6.13
N GLU A 311 23.79 -10.52 -5.88
CA GLU A 311 24.48 -11.33 -6.87
C GLU A 311 24.36 -12.81 -6.51
N PHE A 312 24.20 -13.62 -7.55
CA PHE A 312 24.08 -15.08 -7.49
C PHE A 312 25.33 -15.73 -8.07
N ASP A 313 25.88 -16.68 -7.33
CA ASP A 313 27.06 -17.46 -7.77
C ASP A 313 26.94 -18.87 -7.21
N GLY A 314 26.32 -19.76 -8.00
CA GLY A 314 25.97 -21.09 -7.55
C GLY A 314 24.79 -21.15 -6.60
N THR A 315 23.90 -20.14 -6.64
CA THR A 315 22.72 -20.02 -5.78
C THR A 315 21.72 -21.13 -6.10
N VAL A 316 21.39 -21.95 -5.12
CA VAL A 316 20.42 -23.06 -5.28
C VAL A 316 19.00 -22.51 -5.41
N ALA A 317 18.26 -23.06 -6.38
CA ALA A 317 16.91 -22.63 -6.70
C ALA A 317 16.05 -23.80 -7.21
N TRP A 318 14.75 -23.72 -6.97
CA TRP A 318 13.77 -24.69 -7.44
C TRP A 318 12.91 -24.08 -8.54
N LEU A 319 12.71 -24.81 -9.63
CA LEU A 319 11.86 -24.39 -10.74
C LEU A 319 10.41 -24.26 -10.26
N VAL A 320 9.75 -23.14 -10.63
CA VAL A 320 8.33 -22.89 -10.37
C VAL A 320 7.58 -22.84 -11.69
N GLY A 321 6.71 -23.80 -11.90
CA GLY A 321 5.98 -23.97 -13.15
C GLY A 321 6.87 -24.49 -14.30
N PRO A 322 6.37 -24.46 -15.55
CA PRO A 322 7.11 -24.99 -16.70
C PRO A 322 8.32 -24.15 -17.07
N GLU A 323 9.44 -24.81 -17.41
CA GLU A 323 10.63 -24.17 -17.94
C GLU A 323 10.32 -23.37 -19.22
N GLY A 324 10.94 -22.20 -19.38
CA GLY A 324 10.68 -21.26 -20.48
C GLY A 324 9.36 -20.46 -20.37
N ARG A 325 8.60 -20.66 -19.30
CA ARG A 325 7.30 -19.97 -19.06
C ARG A 325 7.35 -19.00 -17.88
N GLY A 326 8.54 -18.58 -17.44
CA GLY A 326 8.73 -17.79 -16.22
C GLY A 326 7.92 -16.50 -16.16
N VAL A 327 7.77 -15.76 -17.28
CA VAL A 327 6.93 -14.55 -17.33
C VAL A 327 5.46 -14.89 -17.07
N LYS A 328 4.96 -16.01 -17.64
CA LYS A 328 3.57 -16.42 -17.43
C LYS A 328 3.33 -16.82 -15.98
N THR A 329 4.30 -17.44 -15.34
CA THR A 329 4.22 -17.85 -13.93
C THR A 329 4.23 -16.63 -13.01
N ILE A 330 5.19 -15.70 -13.19
CA ILE A 330 5.36 -14.58 -12.25
C ILE A 330 4.34 -13.46 -12.46
N ILE A 331 3.63 -13.42 -13.60
CA ILE A 331 2.63 -12.37 -13.87
C ILE A 331 1.46 -12.45 -12.89
N GLU A 332 1.15 -13.61 -12.32
CA GLU A 332 0.13 -13.74 -11.29
C GLU A 332 0.54 -12.98 -10.02
N MET A 333 1.82 -13.05 -9.65
CA MET A 333 2.38 -12.24 -8.57
C MET A 333 2.28 -10.74 -8.90
N VAL A 334 2.66 -10.34 -10.13
CA VAL A 334 2.60 -8.94 -10.56
C VAL A 334 1.18 -8.38 -10.58
N ASN A 335 0.18 -9.17 -10.94
CA ASN A 335 -1.22 -8.73 -10.92
C ASN A 335 -1.71 -8.42 -9.49
N CYS A 336 -1.28 -9.20 -8.51
CA CYS A 336 -1.58 -8.95 -7.10
C CYS A 336 -0.87 -7.68 -6.59
N THR A 337 0.43 -7.53 -6.86
CA THR A 337 1.18 -6.34 -6.43
C THR A 337 0.72 -5.06 -7.15
N ARG A 338 0.18 -5.14 -8.37
CA ARG A 338 -0.47 -4.00 -9.04
C ARG A 338 -1.72 -3.52 -8.31
N LEU A 339 -2.57 -4.44 -7.85
CA LEU A 339 -3.72 -4.09 -7.01
C LEU A 339 -3.26 -3.41 -5.72
N ASP A 340 -2.20 -3.92 -5.10
CA ASP A 340 -1.63 -3.30 -3.91
C ASP A 340 -1.04 -1.90 -4.17
N CYS A 341 -0.52 -1.62 -5.38
CA CYS A 341 -0.14 -0.26 -5.76
C CYS A 341 -1.35 0.70 -5.80
N VAL A 342 -2.50 0.23 -6.28
CA VAL A 342 -3.76 1.01 -6.28
C VAL A 342 -4.18 1.28 -4.83
N MET A 343 -4.22 0.24 -4.01
CA MET A 343 -4.58 0.28 -2.59
C MET A 343 -3.69 1.26 -1.81
N MET A 344 -2.35 1.13 -1.93
CA MET A 344 -1.41 2.00 -1.23
C MET A 344 -1.48 3.45 -1.71
N SER A 345 -1.79 3.70 -2.99
CA SER A 345 -2.02 5.06 -3.49
C SER A 345 -3.29 5.67 -2.90
N ALA A 346 -4.38 4.90 -2.82
CA ALA A 346 -5.63 5.36 -2.21
C ALA A 346 -5.44 5.62 -0.70
N ALA A 347 -4.73 4.73 0.01
CA ALA A 347 -4.37 4.92 1.43
C ALA A 347 -3.55 6.21 1.64
N LEU A 348 -2.58 6.47 0.78
CA LEU A 348 -1.74 7.67 0.86
C LEU A 348 -2.55 8.95 0.57
N MET A 349 -3.44 8.92 -0.42
CA MET A 349 -4.36 10.03 -0.69
C MET A 349 -5.24 10.30 0.53
N ARG A 350 -5.85 9.26 1.11
CA ARG A 350 -6.70 9.42 2.30
C ARG A 350 -5.91 9.96 3.48
N LYS A 351 -4.71 9.42 3.77
CA LYS A 351 -3.85 9.90 4.86
C LYS A 351 -3.52 11.39 4.72
N THR A 352 -3.10 11.82 3.53
CA THR A 352 -2.71 13.23 3.32
C THR A 352 -3.92 14.19 3.31
N LEU A 353 -5.10 13.73 2.88
CA LEU A 353 -6.35 14.48 3.02
C LEU A 353 -6.72 14.68 4.50
N VAL A 354 -6.57 13.65 5.34
CA VAL A 354 -6.85 13.73 6.78
C VAL A 354 -5.89 14.72 7.45
N GLU A 355 -4.60 14.69 7.12
CA GLU A 355 -3.60 15.66 7.62
C GLU A 355 -3.93 17.10 7.20
N ALA A 356 -4.22 17.31 5.92
CA ALA A 356 -4.59 18.62 5.40
C ALA A 356 -5.85 19.16 6.08
N SER A 357 -6.88 18.31 6.19
CA SER A 357 -8.17 18.66 6.81
C SER A 357 -8.02 19.01 8.28
N HIS A 358 -7.22 18.25 9.03
CA HIS A 358 -6.91 18.54 10.41
C HIS A 358 -6.22 19.89 10.55
N HIS A 359 -5.20 20.14 9.74
CA HIS A 359 -4.46 21.41 9.78
C HIS A 359 -5.38 22.62 9.53
N VAL A 360 -6.19 22.61 8.48
CA VAL A 360 -7.00 23.75 8.09
C VAL A 360 -8.16 24.03 9.06
N ARG A 361 -8.60 23.04 9.83
CA ARG A 361 -9.61 23.20 10.89
C ARG A 361 -9.07 23.94 12.12
N HIS A 362 -7.74 23.97 12.30
CA HIS A 362 -7.11 24.58 13.48
C HIS A 362 -6.25 25.80 13.15
N ARG A 363 -5.92 26.02 11.88
CA ARG A 363 -5.09 27.13 11.42
C ARG A 363 -5.93 28.27 10.93
N GLY A 364 -5.73 29.46 11.48
CA GLY A 364 -6.37 30.70 11.04
C GLY A 364 -5.49 31.55 10.14
N ALA A 365 -6.09 32.23 9.16
CA ALA A 365 -5.49 33.28 8.35
C ALA A 365 -6.56 34.26 7.88
N PHE A 366 -6.19 35.52 7.68
CA PHE A 366 -7.10 36.58 7.19
C PHE A 366 -8.39 36.70 8.03
N GLY A 367 -8.29 36.45 9.33
CA GLY A 367 -9.39 36.63 10.28
C GLY A 367 -10.38 35.48 10.40
N ALA A 368 -10.15 34.35 9.72
CA ALA A 368 -10.98 33.14 9.80
C ALA A 368 -10.12 31.89 9.81
N LEU A 369 -10.70 30.71 10.15
CA LEU A 369 -10.02 29.44 9.96
C LEU A 369 -9.85 29.16 8.47
N LEU A 370 -8.81 28.40 8.11
CA LEU A 370 -8.57 28.04 6.71
C LEU A 370 -9.74 27.22 6.14
N ILE A 371 -10.36 26.35 6.96
CA ILE A 371 -11.53 25.56 6.56
C ILE A 371 -12.74 26.44 6.17
N ASP A 372 -12.83 27.66 6.67
CA ASP A 372 -13.91 28.59 6.35
C ASP A 372 -13.61 29.44 5.10
N GLN A 373 -12.41 29.32 4.54
CA GLN A 373 -12.02 30.06 3.33
C GLN A 373 -12.56 29.35 2.09
N PRO A 374 -13.31 30.02 1.20
CA PRO A 374 -13.97 29.39 0.04
C PRO A 374 -12.99 28.63 -0.88
N LEU A 375 -11.80 29.20 -1.16
CA LEU A 375 -10.79 28.54 -1.99
C LEU A 375 -10.25 27.26 -1.34
N MET A 376 -9.98 27.28 -0.03
CA MET A 376 -9.50 26.10 0.69
C MET A 376 -10.55 24.99 0.71
N ARG A 377 -11.82 25.36 0.88
CA ARG A 377 -12.94 24.40 0.82
C ARG A 377 -13.03 23.73 -0.55
N ASN A 378 -12.87 24.50 -1.63
CA ASN A 378 -12.86 23.95 -2.98
C ASN A 378 -11.69 22.96 -3.18
N VAL A 379 -10.48 23.31 -2.73
CA VAL A 379 -9.31 22.41 -2.77
C VAL A 379 -9.59 21.10 -2.02
N LEU A 380 -10.06 21.18 -0.78
CA LEU A 380 -10.33 19.99 0.04
C LEU A 380 -11.45 19.13 -0.56
N ALA A 381 -12.50 19.73 -1.10
CA ALA A 381 -13.59 19.00 -1.76
C ALA A 381 -13.11 18.26 -3.01
N ASP A 382 -12.25 18.89 -3.81
CA ASP A 382 -11.68 18.28 -5.00
C ASP A 382 -10.73 17.11 -4.66
N LEU A 383 -9.91 17.27 -3.62
CA LEU A 383 -9.11 16.17 -3.06
C LEU A 383 -10.00 15.05 -2.50
N ALA A 384 -11.09 15.38 -1.82
CA ALA A 384 -12.03 14.40 -1.29
C ALA A 384 -12.67 13.54 -2.40
N LEU A 385 -13.11 14.16 -3.50
CA LEU A 385 -13.65 13.46 -4.68
C LEU A 385 -12.64 12.45 -5.25
N GLU A 386 -11.39 12.86 -5.40
CA GLU A 386 -10.33 12.00 -5.94
C GLU A 386 -10.02 10.82 -5.01
N SER A 387 -9.97 11.08 -3.68
CA SER A 387 -9.74 10.05 -2.65
C SER A 387 -10.89 9.04 -2.62
N GLU A 388 -12.13 9.48 -2.63
CA GLU A 388 -13.31 8.59 -2.65
C GLU A 388 -13.36 7.73 -3.92
N ALA A 389 -13.07 8.32 -5.08
CA ALA A 389 -13.01 7.59 -6.35
C ALA A 389 -11.90 6.52 -6.35
N ALA A 390 -10.74 6.81 -5.74
CA ALA A 390 -9.64 5.87 -5.61
C ALA A 390 -9.97 4.72 -4.64
N THR A 391 -10.57 5.02 -3.49
CA THR A 391 -10.99 4.03 -2.48
C THR A 391 -12.07 3.11 -3.04
N THR A 392 -13.09 3.66 -3.68
CA THR A 392 -14.21 2.91 -4.27
C THR A 392 -13.72 1.96 -5.37
N LEU A 393 -12.84 2.43 -6.25
CA LEU A 393 -12.23 1.58 -7.29
C LEU A 393 -11.35 0.49 -6.67
N THR A 394 -10.54 0.80 -5.66
CA THR A 394 -9.69 -0.18 -4.98
C THR A 394 -10.50 -1.35 -4.43
N LEU A 395 -11.59 -1.08 -3.74
CA LEU A 395 -12.43 -2.12 -3.15
C LEU A 395 -13.18 -2.93 -4.21
N ARG A 396 -13.64 -2.31 -5.31
CA ARG A 396 -14.22 -3.04 -6.45
C ARG A 396 -13.20 -3.99 -7.10
N LEU A 397 -11.94 -3.55 -7.25
CA LEU A 397 -10.87 -4.42 -7.77
C LEU A 397 -10.52 -5.56 -6.80
N ALA A 398 -10.53 -5.29 -5.50
CA ALA A 398 -10.34 -6.31 -4.47
C ALA A 398 -11.49 -7.34 -4.49
N GLY A 399 -12.74 -6.88 -4.68
CA GLY A 399 -13.91 -7.75 -4.89
C GLY A 399 -13.77 -8.63 -6.14
N ALA A 400 -13.28 -8.05 -7.23
CA ALA A 400 -13.01 -8.83 -8.45
C ALA A 400 -11.91 -9.89 -8.21
N ALA A 401 -10.87 -9.56 -7.45
CA ALA A 401 -9.83 -10.52 -7.08
C ALA A 401 -10.40 -11.67 -6.23
N ASP A 402 -11.22 -11.35 -5.22
CA ASP A 402 -11.87 -12.35 -4.36
C ASP A 402 -12.77 -13.30 -5.17
N ARG A 403 -13.65 -12.75 -6.00
CA ARG A 403 -14.57 -13.55 -6.83
C ARG A 403 -13.83 -14.37 -7.88
N THR A 404 -12.77 -13.83 -8.48
CA THR A 404 -11.91 -14.58 -9.41
C THR A 404 -11.28 -15.79 -8.74
N VAL A 405 -10.73 -15.66 -7.55
CA VAL A 405 -10.12 -16.77 -6.81
C VAL A 405 -11.15 -17.85 -6.50
N ARG A 406 -12.34 -17.46 -6.07
CA ARG A 406 -13.44 -18.39 -5.74
C ARG A 406 -14.01 -19.10 -6.97
N ALA A 407 -13.97 -18.46 -8.13
CA ALA A 407 -14.39 -19.06 -9.40
C ALA A 407 -13.30 -19.92 -10.07
N GLY A 408 -12.18 -20.19 -9.38
CA GLY A 408 -11.08 -20.97 -9.96
C GLY A 408 -10.28 -20.26 -11.03
N GLY A 409 -10.34 -18.92 -11.08
CA GLY A 409 -9.54 -18.10 -12.01
C GLY A 409 -10.23 -17.79 -13.35
N GLU A 410 -11.50 -18.13 -13.52
CA GLU A 410 -12.23 -17.97 -14.78
C GLU A 410 -13.48 -17.09 -14.63
N GLY A 411 -14.13 -16.75 -15.77
CA GLY A 411 -15.38 -16.00 -15.81
C GLY A 411 -15.22 -14.49 -15.96
N ASP A 412 -16.35 -13.78 -15.90
CA ASP A 412 -16.43 -12.34 -16.17
C ASP A 412 -15.63 -11.50 -15.16
N GLU A 413 -15.60 -11.92 -13.89
CA GLU A 413 -14.79 -11.23 -12.86
C GLU A 413 -13.30 -11.38 -13.11
N ALA A 414 -12.84 -12.50 -13.63
CA ALA A 414 -11.44 -12.68 -14.02
C ALA A 414 -11.08 -11.79 -15.22
N ALA A 415 -11.96 -11.72 -16.23
CA ALA A 415 -11.80 -10.83 -17.38
C ALA A 415 -11.81 -9.35 -16.96
N PHE A 416 -12.74 -8.96 -16.09
CA PHE A 416 -12.78 -7.60 -15.53
C PHE A 416 -11.51 -7.29 -14.73
N ARG A 417 -11.14 -8.13 -13.78
CA ARG A 417 -9.91 -7.98 -12.97
C ARG A 417 -8.69 -7.80 -13.87
N ARG A 418 -8.59 -8.60 -14.93
CA ARG A 418 -7.44 -8.58 -15.84
C ARG A 418 -7.20 -7.20 -16.47
N ILE A 419 -8.24 -6.54 -16.93
CA ILE A 419 -8.12 -5.23 -17.57
C ILE A 419 -8.20 -4.09 -16.56
N ALA A 420 -9.13 -4.14 -15.61
CA ALA A 420 -9.40 -3.05 -14.69
C ALA A 420 -8.27 -2.82 -13.68
N THR A 421 -7.51 -3.86 -13.29
CA THR A 421 -6.33 -3.71 -12.43
C THR A 421 -5.24 -2.86 -13.12
N ALA A 422 -4.98 -3.08 -14.40
CA ALA A 422 -3.99 -2.28 -15.16
C ALA A 422 -4.48 -0.83 -15.36
N ILE A 423 -5.76 -0.63 -15.61
CA ILE A 423 -6.41 0.69 -15.68
C ILE A 423 -6.29 1.43 -14.35
N GLY A 424 -6.70 0.81 -13.26
CA GLY A 424 -6.65 1.40 -11.91
C GLY A 424 -5.21 1.72 -11.50
N LYS A 425 -4.28 0.79 -11.72
CA LYS A 425 -2.85 0.99 -11.43
C LYS A 425 -2.28 2.16 -12.23
N PHE A 426 -2.61 2.28 -13.51
CA PHE A 426 -2.19 3.44 -14.30
C PHE A 426 -2.72 4.74 -13.71
N TRP A 427 -4.02 4.84 -13.49
CA TRP A 427 -4.67 6.11 -13.16
C TRP A 427 -4.45 6.54 -11.71
N VAL A 428 -4.84 5.72 -10.74
CA VAL A 428 -4.78 6.09 -9.31
C VAL A 428 -3.35 6.43 -8.88
N THR A 429 -2.36 5.62 -9.31
CA THR A 429 -0.97 5.91 -8.95
C THR A 429 -0.39 7.14 -9.65
N LYS A 430 -0.94 7.54 -10.81
CA LYS A 430 -0.55 8.78 -11.49
C LYS A 430 -1.12 10.02 -10.81
N ARG A 431 -2.28 9.90 -10.19
CA ARG A 431 -2.89 11.00 -9.44
C ARG A 431 -2.19 11.27 -8.10
N GLY A 432 -1.60 10.24 -7.50
CA GLY A 432 -0.95 10.32 -6.18
C GLY A 432 0.05 11.47 -6.01
N PRO A 433 1.04 11.68 -6.88
CA PRO A 433 2.02 12.75 -6.73
C PRO A 433 1.42 14.16 -6.75
N ALA A 434 0.49 14.47 -7.65
CA ALA A 434 -0.17 15.76 -7.70
C ALA A 434 -1.09 15.97 -6.48
N PHE A 435 -1.79 14.93 -6.08
CA PHE A 435 -2.65 14.93 -4.90
C PHE A 435 -1.87 15.22 -3.62
N THR A 436 -0.78 14.51 -3.39
CA THR A 436 0.05 14.68 -2.17
C THR A 436 0.77 16.01 -2.14
N ALA A 437 1.12 16.56 -3.31
CA ALA A 437 1.68 17.92 -3.42
C ALA A 437 0.66 18.98 -2.99
N GLU A 438 -0.57 18.89 -3.48
CA GLU A 438 -1.64 19.82 -3.13
C GLU A 438 -2.02 19.73 -1.64
N ALA A 439 -2.15 18.49 -1.12
CA ALA A 439 -2.42 18.27 0.29
C ALA A 439 -1.31 18.84 1.20
N LEU A 440 -0.04 18.70 0.80
CA LEU A 440 1.11 19.32 1.48
C LEU A 440 1.01 20.84 1.47
N GLU A 441 0.64 21.44 0.32
CA GLU A 441 0.49 22.88 0.16
C GLU A 441 -0.61 23.46 1.08
N CYS A 442 -1.66 22.70 1.39
CA CYS A 442 -2.69 23.11 2.36
C CYS A 442 -2.12 23.44 3.75
N LEU A 443 -0.96 22.87 4.12
CA LEU A 443 -0.29 23.17 5.38
C LEU A 443 0.65 24.38 5.28
N GLY A 444 0.86 24.95 4.08
CA GLY A 444 1.82 26.02 3.84
C GLY A 444 3.24 25.58 4.19
N GLY A 445 4.02 26.49 4.78
CA GLY A 445 5.41 26.18 5.20
C GLY A 445 5.51 25.01 6.18
N ASN A 446 4.51 24.79 7.02
CA ASN A 446 4.47 23.65 7.93
C ASN A 446 4.44 22.30 7.19
N GLY A 447 3.80 22.24 6.02
CA GLY A 447 3.78 21.04 5.18
C GLY A 447 5.12 20.70 4.53
N TYR A 448 6.04 21.66 4.45
CA TYR A 448 7.34 21.50 3.78
C TYR A 448 8.48 21.06 4.73
N VAL A 449 8.21 21.00 6.03
CA VAL A 449 9.19 20.54 7.03
C VAL A 449 8.95 19.09 7.43
N GLU A 450 10.02 18.33 7.66
CA GLU A 450 9.97 16.88 7.88
C GLU A 450 9.09 16.48 9.08
N GLU A 451 9.03 17.32 10.12
CA GLU A 451 8.27 17.06 11.34
C GLU A 451 6.76 16.94 11.11
N SER A 452 6.24 17.51 10.01
CA SER A 452 4.82 17.38 9.65
C SER A 452 4.45 16.00 9.11
N GLY A 453 5.44 15.20 8.67
CA GLY A 453 5.23 13.95 7.95
C GLY A 453 4.82 14.10 6.48
N MET A 454 4.35 15.28 6.05
CA MET A 454 3.90 15.52 4.67
C MET A 454 5.02 15.33 3.62
N PRO A 455 6.27 15.77 3.84
CA PRO A 455 7.37 15.49 2.90
C PRO A 455 7.60 13.99 2.70
N ARG A 456 7.49 13.17 3.76
CA ARG A 456 7.56 11.72 3.66
C ARG A 456 6.45 11.17 2.75
N HIS A 457 5.20 11.57 2.97
CA HIS A 457 4.06 11.15 2.15
C HIS A 457 4.23 11.55 0.67
N TYR A 458 4.70 12.75 0.40
CA TYR A 458 5.00 13.20 -0.96
C TYR A 458 6.09 12.35 -1.62
N ARG A 459 7.16 11.99 -0.90
CA ARG A 459 8.23 11.13 -1.44
C ARG A 459 7.79 9.70 -1.72
N GLU A 460 6.76 9.19 -1.04
CA GLU A 460 6.19 7.85 -1.29
C GLU A 460 5.40 7.79 -2.62
N ALA A 461 4.66 8.82 -2.95
CA ALA A 461 3.69 8.82 -4.04
C ALA A 461 4.27 8.43 -5.42
N PRO A 462 5.43 8.93 -5.88
CA PRO A 462 5.97 8.62 -7.20
C PRO A 462 6.30 7.14 -7.39
N LEU A 463 6.75 6.43 -6.34
CA LEU A 463 7.17 5.04 -6.42
C LEU A 463 6.03 4.13 -6.89
N LEU A 464 4.81 4.38 -6.40
CA LEU A 464 3.64 3.59 -6.70
C LEU A 464 3.29 3.58 -8.20
N SER A 465 3.68 4.61 -8.97
CA SER A 465 3.50 4.64 -10.42
C SER A 465 4.71 4.08 -11.21
N ILE A 466 5.83 3.77 -10.54
CA ILE A 466 7.08 3.30 -11.16
C ILE A 466 7.17 1.78 -11.15
N TRP A 467 7.14 1.18 -9.95
CA TRP A 467 7.27 -0.27 -9.80
C TRP A 467 6.05 -1.05 -10.32
N GLU A 468 6.13 -2.38 -10.44
CA GLU A 468 5.07 -3.27 -10.97
C GLU A 468 4.59 -2.89 -12.39
N GLY A 469 5.46 -2.25 -13.13
CA GLY A 469 5.21 -1.66 -14.43
C GLY A 469 4.88 -0.17 -14.34
N SER A 470 5.68 0.64 -15.01
CA SER A 470 5.43 2.09 -15.12
C SER A 470 4.13 2.40 -15.86
N GLY A 471 3.72 3.68 -15.88
CA GLY A 471 2.51 4.11 -16.57
C GLY A 471 2.43 3.65 -18.03
N ASN A 472 3.52 3.71 -18.78
CA ASN A 472 3.55 3.22 -20.16
C ASN A 472 3.35 1.70 -20.24
N VAL A 473 3.99 0.95 -19.33
CA VAL A 473 3.85 -0.51 -19.28
C VAL A 473 2.41 -0.91 -19.02
N ASN A 474 1.74 -0.26 -18.06
CA ASN A 474 0.33 -0.55 -17.76
C ASN A 474 -0.61 -0.14 -18.90
N ALA A 475 -0.40 1.03 -19.52
CA ALA A 475 -1.20 1.47 -20.66
C ALA A 475 -1.08 0.52 -21.85
N LEU A 476 0.12 0.06 -22.17
CA LEU A 476 0.35 -0.94 -23.21
C LEU A 476 -0.18 -2.33 -22.83
N ASP A 477 -0.22 -2.66 -21.54
CA ASP A 477 -0.80 -3.92 -21.07
C ASP A 477 -2.32 -3.94 -21.21
N VAL A 478 -3.00 -2.79 -21.03
CA VAL A 478 -4.42 -2.64 -21.34
C VAL A 478 -4.67 -2.90 -22.82
N LEU A 479 -3.88 -2.30 -23.74
CA LEU A 479 -4.01 -2.57 -25.18
C LEU A 479 -3.76 -4.05 -25.50
N ARG A 480 -2.84 -4.70 -24.80
CA ARG A 480 -2.56 -6.12 -24.99
C ARG A 480 -3.75 -6.98 -24.53
N ALA A 481 -4.38 -6.64 -23.40
CA ALA A 481 -5.58 -7.32 -22.92
C ALA A 481 -6.71 -7.22 -23.96
N LEU A 482 -7.01 -6.01 -24.40
CA LEU A 482 -8.02 -5.75 -25.43
C LEU A 482 -7.79 -6.53 -26.73
N GLY A 483 -6.53 -6.64 -27.19
CA GLY A 483 -6.20 -7.26 -28.46
C GLY A 483 -5.99 -8.78 -28.42
N ARG A 484 -5.78 -9.38 -27.24
CA ARG A 484 -5.37 -10.78 -27.13
C ARG A 484 -6.20 -11.63 -26.18
N GLU A 485 -7.02 -11.01 -25.33
CA GLU A 485 -7.76 -11.69 -24.28
C GLU A 485 -9.27 -11.39 -24.47
N PRO A 486 -9.99 -12.27 -25.21
CA PRO A 486 -11.43 -12.09 -25.45
C PRO A 486 -12.21 -11.95 -24.14
N GLY A 487 -13.25 -11.13 -24.16
CA GLY A 487 -14.12 -10.90 -23.00
C GLY A 487 -13.65 -9.77 -22.06
N THR A 488 -12.41 -9.29 -22.16
CA THR A 488 -11.91 -8.21 -21.27
C THR A 488 -12.59 -6.86 -21.52
N ALA A 489 -12.83 -6.51 -22.79
CA ALA A 489 -13.57 -5.30 -23.14
C ALA A 489 -15.04 -5.42 -22.73
N GLU A 490 -15.67 -6.54 -23.03
CA GLU A 490 -17.05 -6.85 -22.68
C GLU A 490 -17.27 -6.78 -21.16
N ALA A 491 -16.37 -7.37 -20.37
CA ALA A 491 -16.45 -7.35 -18.91
C ALA A 491 -16.29 -5.92 -18.35
N LEU A 492 -15.39 -5.10 -18.92
CA LEU A 492 -15.24 -3.70 -18.53
C LEU A 492 -16.53 -2.91 -18.83
N PHE A 493 -17.09 -3.06 -20.04
CA PHE A 493 -18.34 -2.37 -20.39
C PHE A 493 -19.53 -2.89 -19.61
N ALA A 494 -19.62 -4.19 -19.32
CA ALA A 494 -20.67 -4.72 -18.48
C ALA A 494 -20.69 -4.06 -17.10
N GLU A 495 -19.52 -3.84 -16.49
CA GLU A 495 -19.41 -3.13 -15.22
C GLU A 495 -19.81 -1.64 -15.35
N ILE A 496 -19.31 -0.94 -16.36
CA ILE A 496 -19.62 0.48 -16.59
C ILE A 496 -21.11 0.67 -16.91
N ASP A 497 -21.68 -0.17 -17.72
CA ASP A 497 -23.08 -0.10 -18.18
C ASP A 497 -24.11 -0.36 -17.04
N LEU A 498 -23.70 -0.82 -15.85
CA LEU A 498 -24.57 -0.88 -14.68
C LEU A 498 -25.11 0.49 -14.24
N ALA A 499 -24.45 1.58 -14.64
CA ALA A 499 -24.89 2.96 -14.39
C ALA A 499 -25.56 3.61 -15.62
N ARG A 500 -25.81 2.87 -16.70
CA ARG A 500 -26.37 3.42 -17.94
C ARG A 500 -27.70 4.14 -17.71
N GLY A 501 -27.83 5.37 -18.24
CA GLY A 501 -29.01 6.21 -18.11
C GLY A 501 -29.13 6.97 -16.78
N ALA A 502 -28.22 6.77 -15.85
CA ALA A 502 -28.24 7.49 -14.57
C ALA A 502 -27.59 8.87 -14.64
N ASP A 503 -26.63 9.08 -15.56
CA ASP A 503 -26.00 10.39 -15.78
C ASP A 503 -25.64 10.57 -17.27
N ALA A 504 -26.13 11.64 -17.89
CA ALA A 504 -25.96 11.89 -19.31
C ALA A 504 -24.48 12.15 -19.72
N ARG A 505 -23.66 12.69 -18.79
CA ARG A 505 -22.21 12.93 -19.02
C ARG A 505 -21.45 11.59 -19.04
N LEU A 506 -21.85 10.67 -18.16
CA LEU A 506 -21.32 9.30 -18.16
C LEU A 506 -21.70 8.57 -19.46
N ASP A 507 -22.95 8.63 -19.89
CA ASP A 507 -23.41 7.99 -21.14
C ASP A 507 -22.67 8.54 -22.37
N ALA A 508 -22.43 9.86 -22.40
CA ALA A 508 -21.64 10.50 -23.45
C ALA A 508 -20.16 10.02 -23.44
N ALA A 509 -19.57 9.91 -22.24
CA ALA A 509 -18.20 9.40 -22.07
C ALA A 509 -18.08 7.92 -22.48
N VAL A 510 -19.06 7.09 -22.16
CA VAL A 510 -19.13 5.67 -22.61
C VAL A 510 -19.23 5.59 -24.13
N THR A 511 -20.06 6.43 -24.75
CA THR A 511 -20.20 6.49 -26.22
C THR A 511 -18.87 6.85 -26.88
N ARG A 512 -18.18 7.86 -26.37
CA ARG A 512 -16.85 8.27 -26.82
C ARG A 512 -15.83 7.14 -26.60
N LEU A 513 -15.83 6.51 -25.42
CA LEU A 513 -14.90 5.42 -25.12
C LEU A 513 -15.07 4.25 -26.11
N ARG A 514 -16.30 3.89 -26.46
CA ARG A 514 -16.57 2.85 -27.46
C ARG A 514 -16.04 3.22 -28.85
N ALA A 515 -16.13 4.48 -29.25
CA ALA A 515 -15.57 4.98 -30.51
C ALA A 515 -14.04 4.95 -30.47
N ASP A 516 -13.42 5.50 -29.43
CA ASP A 516 -11.96 5.60 -29.27
C ASP A 516 -11.27 4.21 -29.22
N LEU A 517 -11.98 3.14 -28.79
CA LEU A 517 -11.47 1.77 -28.84
C LEU A 517 -11.20 1.27 -30.25
N GLY A 518 -12.03 1.65 -31.24
CA GLY A 518 -11.84 1.30 -32.65
C GLY A 518 -10.56 1.91 -33.28
N GLU A 519 -10.05 2.97 -32.65
CA GLU A 519 -8.86 3.71 -33.08
C GLU A 519 -7.65 3.51 -32.16
N ALA A 520 -7.71 2.50 -31.28
CA ALA A 520 -6.69 2.28 -30.25
C ALA A 520 -5.30 2.08 -30.84
N SER A 521 -4.33 2.88 -30.40
CA SER A 521 -2.95 2.82 -30.85
C SER A 521 -1.97 2.94 -29.67
N PRO A 522 -0.73 2.44 -29.80
CA PRO A 522 0.29 2.60 -28.75
C PRO A 522 0.55 4.06 -28.37
N ALA A 523 0.50 5.00 -29.32
CA ALA A 523 0.69 6.43 -29.06
C ALA A 523 -0.48 7.03 -28.27
N GLY A 524 -1.72 6.58 -28.53
CA GLY A 524 -2.93 7.02 -27.85
C GLY A 524 -3.23 6.27 -26.54
N ALA A 525 -2.47 5.24 -26.20
CA ALA A 525 -2.79 4.30 -25.10
C ALA A 525 -3.07 5.00 -23.76
N ARG A 526 -2.27 5.98 -23.37
CA ARG A 526 -2.43 6.68 -22.08
C ARG A 526 -3.75 7.46 -22.03
N ARG A 527 -4.11 8.14 -23.11
CA ARG A 527 -5.37 8.90 -23.21
C ARG A 527 -6.59 7.97 -23.15
N LEU A 528 -6.52 6.83 -23.85
CA LEU A 528 -7.58 5.82 -23.80
C LEU A 528 -7.75 5.24 -22.40
N VAL A 529 -6.66 4.85 -21.75
CA VAL A 529 -6.70 4.25 -20.40
C VAL A 529 -7.15 5.27 -19.35
N GLU A 530 -6.81 6.55 -19.48
CA GLU A 530 -7.34 7.63 -18.65
C GLU A 530 -8.86 7.72 -18.78
N LEU A 531 -9.38 7.75 -20.02
CA LEU A 531 -10.84 7.79 -20.26
C LEU A 531 -11.53 6.54 -19.69
N MET A 532 -10.93 5.34 -19.83
CA MET A 532 -11.43 4.11 -19.21
C MET A 532 -11.51 4.23 -17.68
N ALA A 533 -10.45 4.74 -17.06
CA ALA A 533 -10.39 4.90 -15.60
C ALA A 533 -11.45 5.86 -15.09
N LEU A 534 -11.56 7.04 -15.71
CA LEU A 534 -12.55 8.06 -15.32
C LEU A 534 -13.98 7.57 -15.53
N THR A 535 -14.25 6.88 -16.64
CA THR A 535 -15.59 6.32 -16.93
C THR A 535 -15.95 5.21 -15.92
N LEU A 536 -14.98 4.34 -15.57
CA LEU A 536 -15.18 3.29 -14.57
C LEU A 536 -15.41 3.89 -13.17
N GLN A 537 -14.59 4.84 -12.75
CA GLN A 537 -14.77 5.54 -11.47
C GLN A 537 -16.12 6.26 -11.40
N ALA A 538 -16.50 6.97 -12.46
CA ALA A 538 -17.79 7.64 -12.53
C ALA A 538 -18.97 6.66 -12.41
N SER A 539 -18.92 5.52 -13.11
CA SER A 539 -19.95 4.47 -12.99
C SER A 539 -20.06 3.94 -11.57
N LEU A 540 -18.93 3.74 -10.89
CA LEU A 540 -18.93 3.30 -9.49
C LEU A 540 -19.52 4.36 -8.55
N LEU A 541 -19.14 5.64 -8.72
CA LEU A 541 -19.64 6.73 -7.89
C LEU A 541 -21.13 7.02 -8.12
N VAL A 542 -21.60 7.01 -9.37
CA VAL A 542 -23.02 7.17 -9.71
C VAL A 542 -23.89 6.10 -9.04
N ARG A 543 -23.40 4.89 -8.92
CA ARG A 543 -24.13 3.77 -8.29
C ARG A 543 -24.04 3.74 -6.76
N HIS A 544 -22.97 4.26 -6.18
CA HIS A 544 -22.60 3.93 -4.80
C HIS A 544 -22.31 5.13 -3.91
N ALA A 545 -21.98 6.29 -4.46
CA ALA A 545 -21.74 7.51 -3.69
C ALA A 545 -22.99 8.38 -3.61
N PRO A 546 -23.06 9.33 -2.67
CA PRO A 546 -24.10 10.36 -2.67
C PRO A 546 -24.11 11.18 -3.95
N SER A 547 -25.28 11.74 -4.29
CA SER A 547 -25.46 12.52 -5.53
C SER A 547 -24.50 13.71 -5.65
N ALA A 548 -24.18 14.40 -4.55
CA ALA A 548 -23.22 15.50 -4.55
C ALA A 548 -21.82 15.06 -5.04
N VAL A 549 -21.35 13.89 -4.60
CA VAL A 549 -20.05 13.32 -5.02
C VAL A 549 -20.11 12.88 -6.49
N ALA A 550 -21.15 12.12 -6.86
CA ALA A 550 -21.32 11.62 -8.22
C ALA A 550 -21.46 12.75 -9.25
N ASP A 551 -22.29 13.78 -8.93
CA ASP A 551 -22.51 14.93 -9.80
C ASP A 551 -21.23 15.76 -10.00
N ALA A 552 -20.54 16.09 -8.90
CA ALA A 552 -19.30 16.84 -8.96
C ALA A 552 -18.21 16.08 -9.73
N PHE A 553 -18.10 14.76 -9.56
CA PHE A 553 -17.16 13.94 -10.33
C PHE A 553 -17.50 13.91 -11.82
N CYS A 554 -18.76 13.66 -12.18
CA CYS A 554 -19.19 13.60 -13.57
C CYS A 554 -19.08 14.96 -14.27
N SER A 555 -19.45 16.09 -13.63
CA SER A 555 -19.36 17.43 -14.22
C SER A 555 -17.91 17.81 -14.52
N THR A 556 -17.01 17.52 -13.61
CA THR A 556 -15.62 17.90 -13.73
C THR A 556 -14.82 16.92 -14.61
N ARG A 557 -14.76 15.63 -14.23
CA ARG A 557 -13.88 14.64 -14.86
C ARG A 557 -14.39 14.15 -16.22
N LEU A 558 -15.69 14.13 -16.45
CA LEU A 558 -16.29 13.71 -17.71
C LEU A 558 -16.84 14.89 -18.52
N GLY A 559 -17.50 15.84 -17.86
CA GLY A 559 -18.09 17.01 -18.50
C GLY A 559 -17.06 18.07 -18.91
N GLY A 560 -15.86 18.03 -18.36
CA GLY A 560 -14.77 18.95 -18.69
C GLY A 560 -14.85 20.31 -17.97
N ASP A 561 -15.75 20.47 -17.01
CA ASP A 561 -15.85 21.66 -16.16
C ASP A 561 -14.85 21.59 -15.00
N TRP A 562 -13.58 21.47 -15.35
CA TRP A 562 -12.46 21.30 -14.45
C TRP A 562 -11.18 21.93 -14.99
N GLY A 563 -10.41 22.58 -14.13
CA GLY A 563 -9.08 23.10 -14.45
C GLY A 563 -7.99 22.02 -14.41
N HIS A 564 -6.74 22.45 -14.55
CA HIS A 564 -5.58 21.55 -14.54
C HIS A 564 -5.00 21.31 -13.13
N SER A 565 -5.43 22.10 -12.14
CA SER A 565 -5.05 22.00 -10.72
C SER A 565 -6.22 21.51 -9.88
N PHE A 566 -5.94 20.96 -8.70
CA PHE A 566 -6.96 20.75 -7.70
C PHE A 566 -7.56 22.10 -7.21
N GLY A 567 -8.76 22.06 -6.66
CA GLY A 567 -9.45 23.25 -6.18
C GLY A 567 -10.11 24.09 -7.27
N THR A 568 -10.46 23.46 -8.39
CA THR A 568 -11.12 24.11 -9.51
C THR A 568 -12.50 23.52 -9.80
N LEU A 569 -13.21 23.07 -8.74
CA LEU A 569 -14.60 22.66 -8.86
C LEU A 569 -15.48 23.86 -9.22
N PRO A 570 -16.52 23.68 -10.08
CA PRO A 570 -17.43 24.76 -10.44
C PRO A 570 -18.28 25.18 -9.24
N ASP A 571 -18.80 26.42 -9.27
CA ASP A 571 -19.66 26.98 -8.21
C ASP A 571 -20.95 26.15 -7.99
N SER A 572 -21.33 25.33 -8.96
CA SER A 572 -22.49 24.43 -8.86
C SER A 572 -22.22 23.18 -8.02
N ALA A 573 -20.96 22.85 -7.69
CA ALA A 573 -20.63 21.72 -6.87
C ALA A 573 -21.07 21.92 -5.42
N ASP A 574 -21.72 20.93 -4.83
CA ASP A 574 -22.12 20.95 -3.41
C ASP A 574 -20.91 20.60 -2.53
N VAL A 575 -20.02 21.60 -2.37
CA VAL A 575 -18.79 21.50 -1.58
C VAL A 575 -19.08 21.13 -0.13
N ASP A 576 -20.20 21.61 0.44
CA ASP A 576 -20.55 21.35 1.83
C ASP A 576 -20.85 19.86 2.04
N ALA A 577 -21.70 19.28 1.21
CA ALA A 577 -22.04 17.86 1.28
C ALA A 577 -20.81 16.94 1.04
N ILE A 578 -19.92 17.30 0.12
CA ILE A 578 -18.68 16.55 -0.14
C ILE A 578 -17.77 16.58 1.10
N LEU A 579 -17.58 17.74 1.71
CA LEU A 579 -16.73 17.89 2.89
C LEU A 579 -17.33 17.21 4.12
N GLU A 580 -18.63 17.33 4.36
CA GLU A 580 -19.32 16.65 5.45
C GLU A 580 -19.15 15.12 5.38
N ARG A 581 -19.24 14.55 4.16
CA ARG A 581 -19.02 13.13 3.94
C ARG A 581 -17.59 12.67 4.17
N SER A 582 -16.62 13.47 3.77
CA SER A 582 -15.23 13.04 3.60
C SER A 582 -14.33 13.37 4.77
N LEU A 583 -14.65 14.41 5.53
CA LEU A 583 -13.79 14.85 6.61
C LEU A 583 -14.13 14.12 7.91
N PRO A 584 -13.11 13.62 8.63
CA PRO A 584 -13.32 13.02 9.95
C PRO A 584 -14.08 13.96 10.88
N GLY A 585 -14.96 13.42 11.71
CA GLY A 585 -15.76 14.17 12.67
C GLY A 585 -14.94 14.86 13.76
#